data_d158f5f0ae7890b7d4465c7ee0fcbbd5
#
_entry.id   d158f5f0ae7890b7d4465c7ee0fcbbd5
#
_cell.length_a   1.000
_cell.length_b   1.000
_cell.length_c   1.000
_cell.angle_alpha   90.00
_cell.angle_beta   90.00
_cell.angle_gamma   90.00
#
_symmetry.space_group_name_H-M   'P 1'
#
loop_
_entity.id
_entity.type
_entity.pdbx_description
1 polymer ?
#
loop_
_entity_poly.entity_id
_entity_poly.type
_entity_poly.pdbx_seq_one_letter_code
_entity_poly.pdbx_strand_id
1 'polypeptide(L)'
;MIQVESTLQVADNSGAKKVACIKVLGGSHRRYASVGDIIMVSVKEAMPHSKVKKGDVMKAVIVRTAKEVRRMDGSYIKFDGNAAVLLSNQGEPVGTRIFGPVARELPAQNFMKIISLAPEVL
;
A
#
# COMPACT_ATOMS: atom_id res chain seq x y z
N MET A 1 8.87 -2.37 -7.80
CA MET A 1 7.63 -2.42 -8.57
C MET A 1 6.82 -3.63 -8.17
N ILE A 2 5.52 -3.49 -8.18
CA ILE A 2 4.60 -4.51 -7.70
C ILE A 2 3.83 -5.07 -8.89
N GLN A 3 3.73 -6.38 -8.97
CA GLN A 3 2.96 -7.04 -10.00
C GLN A 3 2.06 -8.09 -9.36
N VAL A 4 1.22 -8.74 -10.19
CA VAL A 4 0.37 -9.83 -9.71
C VAL A 4 1.23 -10.89 -9.05
N GLU A 5 0.78 -11.39 -7.90
CA GLU A 5 1.45 -12.36 -7.02
C GLU A 5 2.59 -11.79 -6.17
N SER A 6 2.90 -10.50 -6.28
CA SER A 6 3.85 -9.88 -5.35
C SER A 6 3.26 -9.86 -3.94
N THR A 7 4.10 -10.14 -2.95
CA THR A 7 3.71 -10.10 -1.54
C THR A 7 4.17 -8.78 -0.93
N LEU A 8 3.28 -8.14 -0.16
CA LEU A 8 3.58 -6.88 0.51
C LEU A 8 3.26 -7.01 2.00
N GLN A 9 4.00 -6.26 2.80
CA GLN A 9 3.66 -6.07 4.20
C GLN A 9 2.56 -5.03 4.31
N VAL A 10 1.77 -5.12 5.38
CA VAL A 10 0.71 -4.13 5.64
C VAL A 10 1.24 -3.13 6.66
N ALA A 11 1.17 -1.86 6.31
CA ALA A 11 1.75 -0.77 7.11
C ALA A 11 0.73 -0.08 8.01
N ASP A 12 -0.39 -0.73 8.31
CA ASP A 12 -1.42 -0.15 9.16
C ASP A 12 -1.82 -1.11 10.28
N ASN A 13 -2.70 -0.63 11.16
CA ASN A 13 -3.18 -1.40 12.31
C ASN A 13 -4.54 -2.07 12.04
N SER A 14 -4.87 -2.38 10.80
CA SER A 14 -6.11 -3.06 10.44
C SER A 14 -6.16 -4.51 10.93
N GLY A 15 -5.00 -5.09 11.25
CA GLY A 15 -4.89 -6.48 11.67
C GLY A 15 -4.29 -7.40 10.63
N ALA A 16 -4.27 -7.01 9.38
CA ALA A 16 -3.58 -7.77 8.34
C ALA A 16 -2.07 -7.57 8.46
N LYS A 17 -1.31 -8.64 8.23
CA LYS A 17 0.16 -8.59 8.28
C LYS A 17 0.78 -8.66 6.90
N LYS A 18 0.27 -9.54 6.04
CA LYS A 18 0.77 -9.73 4.68
C LYS A 18 -0.39 -9.85 3.71
N VAL A 19 -0.19 -9.28 2.54
CA VAL A 19 -1.15 -9.35 1.44
C VAL A 19 -0.42 -9.71 0.16
N ALA A 20 -1.14 -10.28 -0.80
CA ALA A 20 -0.61 -10.57 -2.13
C ALA A 20 -1.40 -9.79 -3.15
N CYS A 21 -0.70 -9.17 -4.11
CA CYS A 21 -1.33 -8.45 -5.20
C CYS A 21 -2.01 -9.43 -6.14
N ILE A 22 -3.30 -9.26 -6.40
CA ILE A 22 -4.03 -10.08 -7.34
C ILE A 22 -4.39 -9.33 -8.61
N LYS A 23 -4.38 -8.00 -8.59
CA LYS A 23 -4.64 -7.20 -9.79
C LYS A 23 -4.08 -5.80 -9.61
N VAL A 24 -3.47 -5.26 -10.67
CA VAL A 24 -3.04 -3.87 -10.73
C VAL A 24 -4.14 -3.06 -11.41
N LEU A 25 -4.70 -2.09 -10.70
CA LEU A 25 -5.79 -1.25 -11.22
C LEU A 25 -5.24 -0.06 -12.00
N GLY A 26 -6.08 0.56 -12.82
CA GLY A 26 -5.73 1.78 -13.53
C GLY A 26 -5.50 1.64 -15.02
N GLY A 27 -5.90 0.53 -15.64
CA GLY A 27 -5.77 0.36 -17.09
C GLY A 27 -5.80 -1.09 -17.51
N SER A 28 -6.25 -1.36 -18.73
CA SER A 28 -6.49 -2.73 -19.20
C SER A 28 -5.21 -3.54 -19.45
N HIS A 29 -4.07 -2.88 -19.63
CA HIS A 29 -2.79 -3.57 -19.88
C HIS A 29 -1.72 -3.22 -18.86
N ARG A 30 -2.13 -2.72 -17.72
CA ARG A 30 -1.20 -2.32 -16.69
C ARG A 30 -0.60 -3.54 -15.99
N ARG A 31 0.73 -3.66 -16.01
CA ARG A 31 1.46 -4.81 -15.44
C ARG A 31 2.04 -4.52 -14.08
N TYR A 32 2.48 -3.29 -13.83
CA TYR A 32 3.24 -2.94 -12.64
C TYR A 32 2.61 -1.77 -11.92
N ALA A 33 2.73 -1.78 -10.60
CA ALA A 33 2.30 -0.69 -9.74
C ALA A 33 3.50 -0.18 -8.95
N SER A 34 3.47 1.09 -8.62
CA SER A 34 4.48 1.75 -7.79
C SER A 34 3.79 2.53 -6.68
N VAL A 35 4.56 3.34 -5.94
CA VAL A 35 4.02 4.16 -4.85
C VAL A 35 2.86 5.02 -5.34
N GLY A 36 1.77 5.01 -4.58
CA GLY A 36 0.58 5.79 -4.89
C GLY A 36 -0.43 5.08 -5.76
N ASP A 37 -0.09 3.92 -6.30
CA ASP A 37 -1.01 3.15 -7.11
C ASP A 37 -1.91 2.27 -6.25
N ILE A 38 -3.16 2.09 -6.69
CA ILE A 38 -4.12 1.24 -6.01
C ILE A 38 -4.10 -0.14 -6.66
N ILE A 39 -4.06 -1.16 -5.84
CA ILE A 39 -4.09 -2.56 -6.29
C ILE A 39 -5.18 -3.30 -5.54
N MET A 40 -5.60 -4.43 -6.10
CA MET A 40 -6.44 -5.39 -5.38
C MET A 40 -5.52 -6.42 -4.73
N VAL A 41 -5.78 -6.71 -3.46
CA VAL A 41 -4.97 -7.65 -2.70
C VAL A 41 -5.84 -8.69 -2.02
N SER A 42 -5.22 -9.85 -1.76
CA SER A 42 -5.80 -10.91 -0.92
C SER A 42 -4.98 -11.00 0.36
N VAL A 43 -5.64 -11.01 1.50
CA VAL A 43 -4.97 -11.08 2.80
C VAL A 43 -4.45 -12.49 3.01
N LYS A 44 -3.14 -12.62 3.23
CA LYS A 44 -2.48 -13.92 3.42
C LYS A 44 -2.21 -14.23 4.89
N GLU A 45 -1.95 -13.21 5.70
CA GLU A 45 -1.77 -13.35 7.14
C GLU A 45 -2.49 -12.21 7.84
N ALA A 46 -3.23 -12.53 8.90
CA ALA A 46 -3.95 -11.55 9.70
C ALA A 46 -3.93 -11.97 11.16
N MET A 47 -4.03 -10.99 12.07
CA MET A 47 -4.14 -11.26 13.49
C MET A 47 -5.53 -11.83 13.82
N PRO A 48 -5.63 -12.73 14.81
CA PRO A 48 -6.94 -13.23 15.26
C PRO A 48 -7.80 -12.07 15.77
N HIS A 49 -9.10 -12.18 15.51
CA HIS A 49 -10.12 -11.21 15.98
C HIS A 49 -9.92 -9.79 15.45
N SER A 50 -9.24 -9.64 14.33
CA SER A 50 -9.09 -8.33 13.69
C SER A 50 -10.26 -8.03 12.75
N LYS A 51 -10.36 -6.77 12.31
CA LYS A 51 -11.37 -6.35 11.34
C LYS A 51 -11.18 -7.03 9.99
N VAL A 52 -9.94 -7.35 9.64
CA VAL A 52 -9.58 -7.97 8.39
C VAL A 52 -9.14 -9.40 8.66
N LYS A 53 -9.68 -10.35 7.90
CA LYS A 53 -9.41 -11.76 8.09
C LYS A 53 -8.64 -12.33 6.91
N LYS A 54 -7.92 -13.44 7.16
CA LYS A 54 -7.23 -14.17 6.12
C LYS A 54 -8.21 -14.56 5.01
N GLY A 55 -7.80 -14.31 3.77
CA GLY A 55 -8.63 -14.62 2.59
C GLY A 55 -9.48 -13.46 2.10
N ASP A 56 -9.58 -12.37 2.86
CA ASP A 56 -10.33 -11.21 2.42
C ASP A 56 -9.68 -10.58 1.19
N VAL A 57 -10.50 -10.08 0.26
CA VAL A 57 -10.06 -9.38 -0.94
C VAL A 57 -10.49 -7.93 -0.82
N MET A 58 -9.52 -7.01 -0.98
CA MET A 58 -9.80 -5.59 -0.82
C MET A 58 -8.80 -4.75 -1.59
N LYS A 59 -9.05 -3.45 -1.67
CA LYS A 59 -8.14 -2.50 -2.28
C LYS A 59 -7.04 -2.12 -1.31
N ALA A 60 -5.88 -1.78 -1.86
CA ALA A 60 -4.77 -1.27 -1.09
C ALA A 60 -4.00 -0.25 -1.92
N VAL A 61 -3.37 0.70 -1.26
CA VAL A 61 -2.47 1.66 -1.90
C VAL A 61 -1.05 1.34 -1.47
N ILE A 62 -0.13 1.37 -2.43
CA ILE A 62 1.29 1.10 -2.16
C ILE A 62 1.92 2.36 -1.57
N VAL A 63 2.51 2.23 -0.39
CA VAL A 63 3.14 3.37 0.31
C VAL A 63 4.66 3.30 0.31
N ARG A 64 5.25 2.12 0.15
CA ARG A 64 6.70 1.92 0.09
C ARG A 64 7.01 0.83 -0.93
N THR A 65 8.13 0.98 -1.64
CA THR A 65 8.62 -0.06 -2.54
C THR A 65 10.11 -0.28 -2.33
N ALA A 66 10.57 -1.52 -2.50
CA ALA A 66 11.99 -1.84 -2.50
C ALA A 66 12.69 -1.36 -3.77
N LYS A 67 11.96 -1.28 -4.88
CA LYS A 67 12.46 -0.71 -6.12
C LYS A 67 12.53 0.80 -6.00
N GLU A 68 13.62 1.42 -6.42
CA GLU A 68 13.78 2.86 -6.35
C GLU A 68 12.73 3.59 -7.20
N VAL A 69 12.27 4.74 -6.69
CA VAL A 69 11.36 5.64 -7.39
C VAL A 69 12.13 6.90 -7.73
N ARG A 70 12.16 7.27 -9.00
CA ARG A 70 12.83 8.48 -9.46
C ARG A 70 11.97 9.70 -9.16
N ARG A 71 12.58 10.73 -8.62
CA ARG A 71 11.93 12.00 -8.34
C ARG A 71 12.27 13.05 -9.38
N MET A 72 11.47 14.10 -9.44
CA MET A 72 11.64 15.16 -10.44
C MET A 72 12.96 15.92 -10.30
N ASP A 73 13.52 15.97 -9.10
CA ASP A 73 14.81 16.62 -8.85
C ASP A 73 16.02 15.75 -9.22
N GLY A 74 15.77 14.55 -9.76
CA GLY A 74 16.83 13.61 -10.14
C GLY A 74 17.25 12.65 -9.05
N SER A 75 16.76 12.81 -7.82
CA SER A 75 17.06 11.87 -6.75
C SER A 75 16.19 10.63 -6.84
N TYR A 76 16.55 9.62 -6.05
CA TYR A 76 15.79 8.36 -5.96
C TYR A 76 15.47 8.09 -4.50
N ILE A 77 14.34 7.44 -4.27
CA ILE A 77 14.00 6.93 -2.95
C ILE A 77 13.69 5.44 -3.06
N LYS A 78 14.16 4.66 -2.11
CA LYS A 78 13.83 3.25 -2.00
C LYS A 78 13.76 2.86 -0.53
N PHE A 79 13.02 1.80 -0.25
CA PHE A 79 12.83 1.28 1.10
C PHE A 79 13.31 -0.16 1.16
N ASP A 80 13.38 -0.71 2.37
CA ASP A 80 13.86 -2.08 2.57
C ASP A 80 12.88 -3.14 2.05
N GLY A 81 11.62 -2.79 1.89
CA GLY A 81 10.61 -3.72 1.41
C GLY A 81 9.39 -3.01 0.86
N ASN A 82 8.46 -3.79 0.35
CA ASN A 82 7.20 -3.30 -0.18
C ASN A 82 6.15 -3.28 0.91
N ALA A 83 5.38 -2.20 1.00
CA ALA A 83 4.31 -2.08 1.97
C ALA A 83 3.10 -1.37 1.38
N ALA A 84 1.93 -1.75 1.87
CA ALA A 84 0.66 -1.20 1.43
C ALA A 84 -0.22 -0.88 2.62
N VAL A 85 -1.17 0.03 2.41
CA VAL A 85 -2.20 0.37 3.39
C VAL A 85 -3.54 -0.08 2.81
N LEU A 86 -4.32 -0.81 3.60
CA LEU A 86 -5.59 -1.34 3.14
C LEU A 86 -6.64 -0.24 3.08
N LEU A 87 -7.45 -0.29 2.05
CA LEU A 87 -8.50 0.70 1.79
C LEU A 87 -9.87 0.02 1.80
N SER A 88 -10.88 0.77 2.25
CA SER A 88 -12.27 0.36 2.13
C SER A 88 -12.74 0.50 0.69
N ASN A 89 -13.96 0.05 0.42
CA ASN A 89 -14.57 0.20 -0.91
C ASN A 89 -14.72 1.68 -1.32
N GLN A 90 -14.74 2.58 -0.35
CA GLN A 90 -14.84 4.01 -0.60
C GLN A 90 -13.48 4.68 -0.79
N GLY A 91 -12.39 3.91 -0.71
CA GLY A 91 -11.04 4.44 -0.88
C GLY A 91 -10.43 5.04 0.38
N GLU A 92 -11.05 4.83 1.55
CA GLU A 92 -10.50 5.33 2.81
C GLU A 92 -9.71 4.25 3.55
N PRO A 93 -8.70 4.62 4.35
CA PRO A 93 -7.94 3.65 5.10
C PRO A 93 -8.83 2.89 6.09
N VAL A 94 -8.64 1.58 6.15
CA VAL A 94 -9.33 0.73 7.12
C VAL A 94 -8.77 0.94 8.52
N GLY A 95 -7.45 1.06 8.62
CA GLY A 95 -6.77 1.26 9.90
C GLY A 95 -6.79 2.72 10.34
N THR A 96 -6.47 2.93 11.61
CA THR A 96 -6.41 4.27 12.22
C THR A 96 -4.98 4.75 12.43
N ARG A 97 -3.98 3.90 12.21
CA ARG A 97 -2.56 4.23 12.39
C ARG A 97 -1.75 3.67 11.23
N ILE A 98 -0.68 4.38 10.90
CA ILE A 98 0.27 3.96 9.88
C ILE A 98 1.61 3.69 10.56
N PHE A 99 2.26 2.59 10.21
CA PHE A 99 3.55 2.19 10.74
C PHE A 99 4.66 2.44 9.73
N GLY A 100 5.72 3.10 10.19
CA GLY A 100 6.87 3.39 9.36
C GLY A 100 6.64 4.55 8.39
N PRO A 101 7.67 4.89 7.60
CA PRO A 101 7.58 6.01 6.67
C PRO A 101 6.71 5.68 5.46
N VAL A 102 6.15 6.72 4.85
CA VAL A 102 5.49 6.62 3.54
C VAL A 102 6.23 7.52 2.56
N ALA A 103 6.20 7.17 1.28
CA ALA A 103 6.83 7.98 0.26
C ALA A 103 5.96 9.20 -0.07
N ARG A 104 6.62 10.31 -0.38
CA ARG A 104 5.97 11.59 -0.70
C ARG A 104 5.17 11.52 -2.00
N GLU A 105 5.43 10.51 -2.84
CA GLU A 105 4.75 10.31 -4.11
C GLU A 105 3.28 9.92 -3.99
N LEU A 106 2.77 9.67 -2.78
CA LEU A 106 1.34 9.46 -2.58
C LEU A 106 0.58 10.73 -2.97
N PRO A 107 -0.43 10.62 -3.87
CA PRO A 107 -1.22 11.80 -4.23
C PRO A 107 -2.00 12.34 -3.03
N ALA A 108 -1.65 13.54 -2.58
CA ALA A 108 -2.28 14.14 -1.41
C ALA A 108 -3.80 14.32 -1.59
N GLN A 109 -4.23 14.55 -2.81
CA GLN A 109 -5.66 14.74 -3.12
C GLN A 109 -6.50 13.52 -2.75
N ASN A 110 -5.94 12.31 -2.90
CA ASN A 110 -6.67 11.07 -2.68
C ASN A 110 -6.34 10.41 -1.34
N PHE A 111 -5.16 10.68 -0.77
CA PHE A 111 -4.63 9.94 0.39
C PHE A 111 -4.18 10.87 1.50
N MET A 112 -4.86 11.99 1.68
CA MET A 112 -4.51 12.96 2.73
C MET A 112 -4.56 12.33 4.12
N LYS A 113 -5.52 11.43 4.39
CA LYS A 113 -5.60 10.76 5.69
C LYS A 113 -4.38 9.90 5.95
N ILE A 114 -3.88 9.19 4.95
CA ILE A 114 -2.69 8.35 5.09
C ILE A 114 -1.47 9.22 5.39
N ILE A 115 -1.32 10.31 4.64
CA ILE A 115 -0.20 11.22 4.83
C ILE A 115 -0.23 11.84 6.24
N SER A 116 -1.42 12.24 6.72
CA SER A 116 -1.54 12.83 8.04
C SER A 116 -1.33 11.83 9.18
N LEU A 117 -1.63 10.56 8.96
CA LEU A 117 -1.43 9.51 9.95
C LEU A 117 -0.01 8.95 9.96
N ALA A 118 0.75 9.15 8.89
CA ALA A 118 2.08 8.59 8.78
C ALA A 118 3.04 9.29 9.76
N PRO A 119 3.88 8.51 10.47
CA PRO A 119 4.86 9.11 11.38
C PRO A 119 5.94 9.88 10.65
N GLU A 120 6.18 9.55 9.40
CA GLU A 120 7.23 10.20 8.60
C GLU A 120 6.88 10.10 7.12
N VAL A 121 7.03 11.20 6.39
CA VAL A 121 6.81 11.25 4.94
C VAL A 121 8.15 11.58 4.29
N LEU A 122 8.70 10.64 3.57
CA LEU A 122 9.99 10.76 2.88
C LEU A 122 9.78 10.99 1.36
#